data_f116b4e4d0af7548efd4a22b0bd56f2d
#
_entry.id   f116b4e4d0af7548efd4a22b0bd56f2d
#
_cell.length_a   1.000
_cell.length_b   1.000
_cell.length_c   1.000
_cell.angle_alpha   90.00
_cell.angle_beta   90.00
_cell.angle_gamma   90.00
#
_symmetry.space_group_name_H-M   'P 1'
#
loop_
_entity.id
_entity.type
_entity.pdbx_description
1 polymer ?
#
loop_
_entity_poly.entity_id
_entity_poly.type
_entity_poly.pdbx_seq_one_letter_code
_entity_poly.pdbx_strand_id
1 'polypeptide(L)'
;MKKWELDSSTVLKWGIPAAALLLISAVFLPPALVVFFQEILYFSEHHWAFIPYPSAFQLMAAAMAWAALCIISLFVTMLIAEGKKRTYRGTAVHAGLGLLSLPLLALSLGHYAYIDDEGVHTNAMWSFSEETMAWEDVQHVERLTSGESVTVNEYAFADENRTFIIPYNANDFPTTRAMTRMEEEHGLEAESPS
;
A
#
# COMPACT_ATOMS: atom_id res chain seq x y z
N MET A 1 -35.44 17.01 -16.05
CA MET A 1 -34.19 16.41 -15.59
C MET A 1 -33.14 16.64 -16.68
N LYS A 2 -32.10 17.41 -16.40
CA LYS A 2 -30.99 17.69 -17.33
C LYS A 2 -30.20 16.39 -17.49
N LYS A 3 -30.24 15.75 -18.66
CA LYS A 3 -29.35 14.63 -18.97
C LYS A 3 -27.93 15.12 -18.93
N TRP A 4 -27.14 14.61 -18.02
CA TRP A 4 -25.69 14.76 -18.01
C TRP A 4 -25.13 13.89 -19.14
N GLU A 5 -25.08 14.45 -20.35
CA GLU A 5 -24.35 13.82 -21.46
C GLU A 5 -22.90 14.33 -21.34
N LEU A 6 -21.99 13.40 -20.99
CA LEU A 6 -20.56 13.66 -21.08
C LEU A 6 -20.22 13.85 -22.55
N ASP A 7 -19.81 15.06 -22.92
CA ASP A 7 -19.36 15.39 -24.25
C ASP A 7 -17.93 14.90 -24.45
N SER A 8 -17.66 14.24 -25.60
CA SER A 8 -16.33 13.74 -25.96
C SER A 8 -15.25 14.83 -25.91
N SER A 9 -15.60 16.06 -26.27
CA SER A 9 -14.70 17.21 -26.20
C SER A 9 -14.25 17.53 -24.77
N THR A 10 -15.13 17.40 -23.79
CA THR A 10 -14.83 17.62 -22.36
C THR A 10 -13.95 16.51 -21.81
N VAL A 11 -14.23 15.24 -22.17
CA VAL A 11 -13.40 14.10 -21.77
C VAL A 11 -12.01 14.18 -22.39
N LEU A 12 -11.90 14.59 -23.66
CA LEU A 12 -10.62 14.78 -24.31
C LEU A 12 -9.79 15.89 -23.63
N LYS A 13 -10.43 17.01 -23.33
CA LYS A 13 -9.75 18.19 -22.77
C LYS A 13 -9.22 17.96 -21.35
N TRP A 14 -9.96 17.23 -20.51
CA TRP A 14 -9.63 17.06 -19.10
C TRP A 14 -9.28 15.63 -18.72
N GLY A 15 -9.93 14.64 -19.30
CA GLY A 15 -9.76 13.24 -18.95
C GLY A 15 -8.43 12.66 -19.37
N ILE A 16 -7.96 12.98 -20.59
CA ILE A 16 -6.68 12.47 -21.08
C ILE A 16 -5.49 13.06 -20.31
N PRO A 17 -5.38 14.37 -20.08
CA PRO A 17 -4.33 14.92 -19.23
C PRO A 17 -4.38 14.38 -17.80
N ALA A 18 -5.58 14.22 -17.22
CA ALA A 18 -5.74 13.63 -15.89
C ALA A 18 -5.27 12.18 -15.83
N ALA A 19 -5.63 11.36 -16.83
CA ALA A 19 -5.18 9.97 -16.90
C ALA A 19 -3.65 9.87 -17.09
N ALA A 20 -3.07 10.71 -17.93
CA ALA A 20 -1.63 10.77 -18.13
C ALA A 20 -0.90 11.18 -16.85
N LEU A 21 -1.42 12.19 -16.14
CA LEU A 21 -0.88 12.63 -14.86
C LEU A 21 -0.94 11.51 -13.82
N LEU A 22 -2.08 10.80 -13.71
CA LEU A 22 -2.23 9.67 -12.80
C LEU A 22 -1.25 8.54 -13.11
N LEU A 23 -1.04 8.18 -14.39
CA LEU A 23 -0.07 7.15 -14.77
C LEU A 23 1.36 7.53 -14.42
N ILE A 24 1.75 8.77 -14.69
CA ILE A 24 3.08 9.28 -14.33
C ILE A 24 3.21 9.28 -12.80
N SER A 25 2.22 9.79 -12.10
CA SER A 25 2.21 9.86 -10.64
C SER A 25 2.23 8.48 -9.98
N ALA A 26 1.61 7.46 -10.60
CA ALA A 26 1.60 6.09 -10.09
C ALA A 26 3.01 5.46 -10.00
N VAL A 27 4.00 6.02 -10.70
CA VAL A 27 5.39 5.54 -10.62
C VAL A 27 6.15 6.14 -9.44
N PHE A 28 5.87 7.41 -9.08
CA PHE A 28 6.72 8.15 -8.14
C PHE A 28 6.03 8.52 -6.82
N LEU A 29 4.71 8.72 -6.84
CA LEU A 29 3.99 9.23 -5.66
C LEU A 29 3.56 8.16 -4.64
N PRO A 30 3.36 6.87 -4.97
CA PRO A 30 2.82 5.90 -4.04
C PRO A 30 3.54 5.85 -2.69
N PRO A 31 4.90 5.80 -2.61
CA PRO A 31 5.57 5.79 -1.32
C PRO A 31 5.26 7.03 -0.47
N ALA A 32 5.29 8.21 -1.07
CA ALA A 32 5.00 9.45 -0.35
C ALA A 32 3.54 9.53 0.12
N LEU A 33 2.58 9.10 -0.72
CA LEU A 33 1.16 9.12 -0.37
C LEU A 33 0.85 8.11 0.72
N VAL A 34 1.35 6.87 0.61
CA VAL A 34 1.10 5.84 1.62
C VAL A 34 1.65 6.27 2.95
N VAL A 35 2.94 6.66 3.03
CA VAL A 35 3.55 7.11 4.28
C VAL A 35 2.78 8.29 4.87
N PHE A 36 2.47 9.31 4.07
CA PHE A 36 1.75 10.50 4.53
C PHE A 36 0.37 10.16 5.11
N PHE A 37 -0.42 9.36 4.40
CA PHE A 37 -1.77 9.02 4.89
C PHE A 37 -1.73 8.02 6.04
N GLN A 38 -0.83 7.05 6.05
CA GLN A 38 -0.67 6.13 7.17
C GLN A 38 -0.24 6.87 8.43
N GLU A 39 0.66 7.85 8.32
CA GLU A 39 1.07 8.67 9.45
C GLU A 39 -0.10 9.50 10.01
N ILE A 40 -0.93 10.09 9.16
CA ILE A 40 -2.15 10.80 9.63
C ILE A 40 -3.16 9.88 10.31
N LEU A 41 -3.33 8.65 9.79
CA LEU A 41 -4.38 7.75 10.25
C LEU A 41 -3.96 6.93 11.48
N TYR A 42 -2.68 6.57 11.59
CA TYR A 42 -2.20 5.58 12.55
C TYR A 42 -1.05 6.08 13.42
N PHE A 43 -0.65 7.36 13.34
CA PHE A 43 0.41 7.89 14.19
C PHE A 43 0.09 7.73 15.68
N SER A 44 1.06 7.24 16.46
CA SER A 44 1.02 7.19 17.91
C SER A 44 2.39 7.51 18.48
N GLU A 45 2.42 8.29 19.56
CA GLU A 45 3.66 8.59 20.30
C GLU A 45 4.22 7.34 21.02
N HIS A 46 3.43 6.28 21.15
CA HIS A 46 3.83 5.01 21.78
C HIS A 46 4.56 4.08 20.81
N HIS A 47 4.46 4.32 19.50
CA HIS A 47 5.18 3.50 18.51
C HIS A 47 6.69 3.75 18.58
N TRP A 48 7.48 2.70 18.75
CA TRP A 48 8.94 2.75 18.60
C TRP A 48 9.33 2.90 17.12
N ALA A 49 8.62 2.18 16.26
CA ALA A 49 8.73 2.30 14.81
C ALA A 49 7.38 2.02 14.15
N PHE A 50 7.09 2.74 13.07
CA PHE A 50 5.97 2.49 12.17
C PHE A 50 6.52 2.16 10.78
N ILE A 51 6.10 1.02 10.21
CA ILE A 51 6.76 0.40 9.07
C ILE A 51 5.74 0.11 7.96
N PRO A 52 5.70 0.94 6.90
CA PRO A 52 4.90 0.65 5.72
C PRO A 52 5.47 -0.55 4.95
N TYR A 53 4.62 -1.47 4.52
CA TYR A 53 5.05 -2.56 3.64
C TYR A 53 5.32 -2.05 2.22
N PRO A 54 6.38 -2.55 1.53
CA PRO A 54 6.62 -2.23 0.11
C PRO A 54 5.44 -2.58 -0.80
N SER A 55 4.68 -3.63 -0.47
CA SER A 55 3.46 -4.04 -1.17
C SER A 55 2.32 -3.03 -1.04
N ALA A 56 2.26 -2.23 0.03
CA ALA A 56 1.32 -1.12 0.16
C ALA A 56 1.55 -0.07 -0.94
N PHE A 57 2.81 0.24 -1.24
CA PHE A 57 3.17 1.17 -2.33
C PHE A 57 2.75 0.63 -3.70
N GLN A 58 2.93 -0.68 -3.92
CA GLN A 58 2.51 -1.36 -5.15
C GLN A 58 0.98 -1.35 -5.33
N LEU A 59 0.22 -1.56 -4.25
CA LEU A 59 -1.24 -1.46 -4.26
C LEU A 59 -1.72 -0.05 -4.57
N MET A 60 -1.10 0.98 -3.99
CA MET A 60 -1.39 2.37 -4.28
C MET A 60 -1.13 2.68 -5.76
N ALA A 61 0.02 2.25 -6.29
CA ALA A 61 0.37 2.40 -7.70
C ALA A 61 -0.64 1.69 -8.62
N ALA A 62 -1.02 0.46 -8.27
CA ALA A 62 -2.01 -0.30 -9.02
C ALA A 62 -3.39 0.38 -9.01
N ALA A 63 -3.84 0.93 -7.89
CA ALA A 63 -5.09 1.67 -7.78
C ALA A 63 -5.09 2.93 -8.66
N MET A 64 -4.00 3.69 -8.66
CA MET A 64 -3.83 4.88 -9.50
C MET A 64 -3.81 4.51 -11.00
N ALA A 65 -3.05 3.48 -11.37
CA ALA A 65 -2.99 2.99 -12.75
C ALA A 65 -4.34 2.46 -13.22
N TRP A 66 -5.06 1.72 -12.39
CA TRP A 66 -6.40 1.23 -12.69
C TRP A 66 -7.37 2.38 -12.96
N ALA A 67 -7.40 3.40 -12.11
CA ALA A 67 -8.24 4.58 -12.31
C ALA A 67 -7.92 5.27 -13.63
N ALA A 68 -6.64 5.45 -13.97
CA ALA A 68 -6.20 6.02 -15.23
C ALA A 68 -6.66 5.19 -16.44
N LEU A 69 -6.52 3.86 -16.37
CA LEU A 69 -6.98 2.94 -17.42
C LEU A 69 -8.49 3.01 -17.63
N CYS A 70 -9.27 3.16 -16.56
CA CYS A 70 -10.71 3.35 -16.66
C CYS A 70 -11.07 4.64 -17.40
N ILE A 71 -10.35 5.74 -17.13
CA ILE A 71 -10.55 7.02 -17.85
C ILE A 71 -10.17 6.88 -19.34
N ILE A 72 -9.03 6.25 -19.64
CA ILE A 72 -8.59 6.02 -21.02
C ILE A 72 -9.60 5.12 -21.77
N SER A 73 -10.04 4.04 -21.14
CA SER A 73 -11.03 3.12 -21.71
C SER A 73 -12.37 3.79 -21.98
N LEU A 74 -12.83 4.64 -21.06
CA LEU A 74 -14.01 5.48 -21.24
C LEU A 74 -13.86 6.33 -22.50
N PHE A 75 -12.73 7.03 -22.63
CA PHE A 75 -12.47 7.90 -23.77
C PHE A 75 -12.44 7.12 -25.10
N VAL A 76 -11.70 6.02 -25.16
CA VAL A 76 -11.60 5.18 -26.37
C VAL A 76 -12.97 4.66 -26.79
N THR A 77 -13.77 4.17 -25.85
CA THR A 77 -15.11 3.65 -26.16
C THR A 77 -16.09 4.75 -26.60
N MET A 78 -15.95 5.97 -26.04
CA MET A 78 -16.72 7.13 -26.50
C MET A 78 -16.37 7.50 -27.95
N LEU A 79 -15.06 7.57 -28.31
CA LEU A 79 -14.63 7.86 -29.68
C LEU A 79 -15.15 6.81 -30.68
N ILE A 80 -15.10 5.52 -30.32
CA ILE A 80 -15.62 4.44 -31.17
C ILE A 80 -17.14 4.61 -31.39
N ALA A 81 -17.88 4.97 -30.36
CA ALA A 81 -19.34 5.18 -30.48
C ALA A 81 -19.64 6.40 -31.37
N GLU A 82 -18.90 7.49 -31.22
CA GLU A 82 -19.03 8.70 -32.03
C GLU A 82 -18.71 8.42 -33.49
N GLY A 83 -17.63 7.72 -33.79
CA GLY A 83 -17.30 7.31 -35.16
C GLY A 83 -18.37 6.43 -35.80
N LYS A 84 -19.13 5.67 -35.03
CA LYS A 84 -20.29 4.88 -35.47
C LYS A 84 -21.61 5.66 -35.43
N LYS A 85 -21.58 6.97 -35.16
CA LYS A 85 -22.77 7.82 -35.00
C LYS A 85 -23.79 7.26 -33.99
N ARG A 86 -23.31 6.65 -32.90
CA ARG A 86 -24.12 6.07 -31.83
C ARG A 86 -23.94 6.84 -30.54
N THR A 87 -25.00 7.03 -29.77
CA THR A 87 -24.92 7.59 -28.43
C THR A 87 -24.21 6.59 -27.50
N TYR A 88 -23.13 7.02 -26.84
CA TYR A 88 -22.42 6.20 -25.85
C TYR A 88 -23.24 6.09 -24.55
N ARG A 89 -23.46 4.86 -24.07
CA ARG A 89 -24.25 4.56 -22.87
C ARG A 89 -23.44 3.86 -21.76
N GLY A 90 -22.14 3.64 -21.98
CA GLY A 90 -21.29 2.87 -21.07
C GLY A 90 -20.65 3.67 -19.92
N THR A 91 -20.96 4.96 -19.77
CA THR A 91 -20.35 5.83 -18.76
C THR A 91 -20.49 5.29 -17.34
N ALA A 92 -21.66 4.76 -16.97
CA ALA A 92 -21.91 4.20 -15.65
C ALA A 92 -21.06 2.93 -15.38
N VAL A 93 -20.79 2.14 -16.42
CA VAL A 93 -19.92 0.95 -16.32
C VAL A 93 -18.49 1.37 -16.01
N HIS A 94 -17.96 2.35 -16.74
CA HIS A 94 -16.60 2.85 -16.49
C HIS A 94 -16.48 3.54 -15.13
N ALA A 95 -17.51 4.28 -14.70
CA ALA A 95 -17.56 4.85 -13.37
C ALA A 95 -17.55 3.76 -12.28
N GLY A 96 -18.36 2.70 -12.45
CA GLY A 96 -18.37 1.55 -11.55
C GLY A 96 -17.03 0.82 -11.50
N LEU A 97 -16.38 0.61 -12.66
CA LEU A 97 -15.04 0.02 -12.73
C LEU A 97 -13.99 0.94 -12.08
N GLY A 98 -14.09 2.25 -12.26
CA GLY A 98 -13.20 3.22 -11.61
C GLY A 98 -13.34 3.19 -10.09
N LEU A 99 -14.54 2.99 -9.55
CA LEU A 99 -14.77 2.87 -8.11
C LEU A 99 -14.05 1.66 -7.48
N LEU A 100 -13.68 0.63 -8.26
CA LEU A 100 -12.88 -0.49 -7.76
C LEU A 100 -11.46 -0.08 -7.36
N SER A 101 -10.98 1.10 -7.73
CA SER A 101 -9.72 1.63 -7.19
C SER A 101 -9.81 1.96 -5.70
N LEU A 102 -10.99 2.29 -5.16
CA LEU A 102 -11.17 2.69 -3.77
C LEU A 102 -10.82 1.57 -2.77
N PRO A 103 -11.32 0.32 -2.92
CA PRO A 103 -10.89 -0.77 -2.04
C PRO A 103 -9.38 -1.05 -2.14
N LEU A 104 -8.76 -0.92 -3.31
CA LEU A 104 -7.32 -1.06 -3.44
C LEU A 104 -6.56 0.03 -2.67
N LEU A 105 -7.05 1.28 -2.70
CA LEU A 105 -6.52 2.37 -1.89
C LEU A 105 -6.67 2.07 -0.39
N ALA A 106 -7.84 1.61 0.03
CA ALA A 106 -8.09 1.26 1.43
C ALA A 106 -7.15 0.14 1.92
N LEU A 107 -6.98 -0.91 1.11
CA LEU A 107 -6.04 -2.00 1.41
C LEU A 107 -4.58 -1.51 1.46
N SER A 108 -4.20 -0.62 0.55
CA SER A 108 -2.87 -0.01 0.55
C SER A 108 -2.60 0.76 1.86
N LEU A 109 -3.55 1.57 2.31
CA LEU A 109 -3.40 2.34 3.54
C LEU A 109 -3.49 1.48 4.79
N GLY A 110 -4.26 0.38 4.75
CA GLY A 110 -4.39 -0.56 5.85
C GLY A 110 -3.24 -1.56 5.98
N HIS A 111 -2.27 -1.57 5.06
CA HIS A 111 -1.19 -2.56 5.08
C HIS A 111 0.10 -1.97 5.67
N TYR A 112 0.31 -2.19 6.96
CA TYR A 112 1.42 -1.67 7.76
C TYR A 112 1.81 -2.62 8.88
N ALA A 113 2.96 -2.37 9.49
CA ALA A 113 3.37 -2.93 10.77
C ALA A 113 3.83 -1.80 11.69
N TYR A 114 3.81 -2.02 12.99
CA TYR A 114 4.47 -1.17 13.96
C TYR A 114 4.98 -1.99 15.15
N ILE A 115 5.88 -1.39 15.90
CA ILE A 115 6.51 -1.96 17.08
C ILE A 115 6.33 -0.97 18.21
N ASP A 116 5.92 -1.45 19.38
CA ASP A 116 5.74 -0.65 20.59
C ASP A 116 6.10 -1.41 21.87
N ASP A 117 5.70 -0.88 23.04
CA ASP A 117 5.96 -1.49 24.35
C ASP A 117 5.23 -2.83 24.55
N GLU A 118 4.14 -3.09 23.82
CA GLU A 118 3.32 -4.31 23.96
C GLU A 118 3.86 -5.45 23.08
N GLY A 119 4.41 -5.13 21.91
CA GLY A 119 4.88 -6.15 20.99
C GLY A 119 5.03 -5.69 19.55
N VAL A 120 4.85 -6.65 18.67
CA VAL A 120 4.89 -6.48 17.22
C VAL A 120 3.48 -6.58 16.68
N HIS A 121 3.08 -5.56 15.94
CA HIS A 121 1.74 -5.43 15.36
C HIS A 121 1.83 -5.42 13.84
N THR A 122 0.92 -6.13 13.18
CA THR A 122 0.85 -6.15 11.72
C THR A 122 -0.59 -6.16 11.24
N ASN A 123 -0.83 -5.47 10.13
CA ASN A 123 -2.08 -5.57 9.41
C ASN A 123 -1.79 -6.13 8.01
N ALA A 124 -2.19 -7.40 7.81
CA ALA A 124 -1.94 -8.11 6.55
C ALA A 124 -2.68 -7.46 5.37
N MET A 125 -2.13 -7.57 4.16
CA MET A 125 -2.61 -6.92 2.92
C MET A 125 -4.12 -7.14 2.65
N TRP A 126 -4.66 -8.30 3.01
CA TRP A 126 -6.04 -8.68 2.75
C TRP A 126 -6.88 -8.73 4.03
N SER A 127 -6.35 -8.23 5.14
CA SER A 127 -7.04 -8.14 6.42
C SER A 127 -7.45 -6.69 6.68
N PHE A 128 -8.58 -6.52 7.38
CA PHE A 128 -8.98 -5.25 7.98
C PHE A 128 -8.83 -5.29 9.51
N SER A 129 -8.22 -6.35 10.02
CA SER A 129 -7.93 -6.53 11.44
C SER A 129 -6.43 -6.58 11.66
N GLU A 130 -6.00 -5.85 12.66
CA GLU A 130 -4.64 -5.90 13.16
C GLU A 130 -4.43 -7.19 13.97
N GLU A 131 -3.25 -7.75 13.82
CA GLU A 131 -2.78 -8.88 14.62
C GLU A 131 -1.60 -8.42 15.47
N THR A 132 -1.58 -8.86 16.72
CA THR A 132 -0.54 -8.54 17.69
C THR A 132 0.18 -9.81 18.12
N MET A 133 1.49 -9.73 18.26
CA MET A 133 2.34 -10.72 18.91
C MET A 133 3.03 -10.03 20.08
N ALA A 134 2.59 -10.33 21.31
CA ALA A 134 3.18 -9.76 22.50
C ALA A 134 4.64 -10.22 22.67
N TRP A 135 5.49 -9.38 23.28
CA TRP A 135 6.90 -9.71 23.46
C TRP A 135 7.11 -11.02 24.21
N GLU A 136 6.23 -11.35 25.15
CA GLU A 136 6.28 -12.59 25.93
C GLU A 136 5.95 -13.85 25.10
N ASP A 137 5.26 -13.69 23.97
CA ASP A 137 4.89 -14.77 23.05
C ASP A 137 5.97 -15.01 21.99
N VAL A 138 6.86 -14.05 21.76
CA VAL A 138 7.94 -14.18 20.75
C VAL A 138 8.95 -15.21 21.21
N GLN A 139 9.06 -16.33 20.49
CA GLN A 139 10.01 -17.40 20.79
C GLN A 139 11.27 -17.30 19.95
N HIS A 140 11.18 -16.75 18.76
CA HIS A 140 12.27 -16.72 17.80
C HIS A 140 12.23 -15.47 16.96
N VAL A 141 13.39 -14.85 16.76
CA VAL A 141 13.58 -13.71 15.86
C VAL A 141 14.67 -14.05 14.86
N GLU A 142 14.37 -13.97 13.58
CA GLU A 142 15.33 -14.26 12.51
C GLU A 142 15.49 -13.07 11.58
N ARG A 143 16.75 -12.82 11.17
CA ARG A 143 17.07 -11.83 10.14
C ARG A 143 16.98 -12.48 8.77
N LEU A 144 16.14 -11.94 7.89
CA LEU A 144 15.97 -12.45 6.54
C LEU A 144 16.70 -11.59 5.52
N THR A 145 17.29 -12.25 4.53
CA THR A 145 17.99 -11.60 3.40
C THR A 145 17.29 -11.98 2.10
N SER A 146 17.25 -11.06 1.14
CA SER A 146 16.66 -11.34 -0.19
C SER A 146 17.73 -11.87 -1.15
N GLY A 147 17.58 -13.13 -1.59
CA GLY A 147 18.45 -13.77 -2.58
C GLY A 147 19.90 -13.89 -2.13
N GLU A 148 20.85 -13.56 -3.01
CA GLU A 148 22.29 -13.59 -2.73
C GLU A 148 22.81 -12.35 -1.96
N SER A 149 21.93 -11.46 -1.52
CA SER A 149 22.32 -10.25 -0.77
C SER A 149 22.71 -10.60 0.64
N VAL A 150 23.78 -10.01 1.11
CA VAL A 150 24.22 -10.08 2.54
C VAL A 150 23.43 -9.06 3.40
N THR A 151 22.60 -8.23 2.76
CA THR A 151 21.86 -7.17 3.46
C THR A 151 20.57 -7.72 4.04
N VAL A 152 20.36 -7.54 5.34
CA VAL A 152 19.09 -7.85 6.01
C VAL A 152 18.02 -6.90 5.51
N ASN A 153 16.92 -7.47 4.99
CA ASN A 153 15.79 -6.71 4.43
C ASN A 153 14.49 -6.91 5.21
N GLU A 154 14.42 -7.93 6.04
CA GLU A 154 13.23 -8.27 6.81
C GLU A 154 13.64 -8.90 8.14
N TYR A 155 12.76 -8.81 9.12
CA TYR A 155 12.80 -9.57 10.37
C TYR A 155 11.56 -10.46 10.45
N ALA A 156 11.76 -11.73 10.80
CA ALA A 156 10.69 -12.67 11.11
C ALA A 156 10.58 -12.82 12.63
N PHE A 157 9.41 -12.53 13.16
CA PHE A 157 9.04 -12.76 14.56
C PHE A 157 8.12 -13.97 14.61
N ALA A 158 8.46 -15.00 15.34
CA ALA A 158 7.69 -16.25 15.41
C ALA A 158 7.28 -16.59 16.83
N ASP A 159 6.00 -16.99 16.97
CA ASP A 159 5.46 -17.72 18.11
C ASP A 159 5.30 -19.21 17.75
N GLU A 160 4.62 -20.01 18.59
CA GLU A 160 4.36 -21.44 18.32
C GLU A 160 3.55 -21.71 17.04
N ASN A 161 2.75 -20.75 16.57
CA ASN A 161 1.74 -20.95 15.54
C ASN A 161 1.80 -19.94 14.38
N ARG A 162 2.45 -18.78 14.59
CA ARG A 162 2.41 -17.65 13.66
C ARG A 162 3.81 -17.10 13.44
N THR A 163 4.01 -16.49 12.27
CA THR A 163 5.23 -15.74 11.96
C THR A 163 4.84 -14.40 11.35
N PHE A 164 5.32 -13.31 11.92
CA PHE A 164 5.20 -11.97 11.37
C PHE A 164 6.49 -11.59 10.67
N ILE A 165 6.40 -11.26 9.40
CA ILE A 165 7.55 -10.81 8.61
C ILE A 165 7.43 -9.31 8.44
N ILE A 166 8.39 -8.56 8.96
CA ILE A 166 8.41 -7.10 8.97
C ILE A 166 9.55 -6.59 8.10
N PRO A 167 9.26 -5.68 7.15
CA PRO A 167 10.31 -5.05 6.36
C PRO A 167 11.32 -4.31 7.24
N TYR A 168 12.59 -4.43 6.90
CA TYR A 168 13.67 -3.76 7.58
C TYR A 168 14.53 -2.98 6.59
N ASN A 169 14.92 -1.78 7.01
CA ASN A 169 15.88 -0.96 6.28
C ASN A 169 16.91 -0.40 7.28
N ALA A 170 18.16 -0.81 7.12
CA ALA A 170 19.25 -0.35 7.98
C ALA A 170 19.48 1.18 7.95
N ASN A 171 18.98 1.88 6.92
CA ASN A 171 19.04 3.34 6.84
C ASN A 171 17.85 4.03 7.53
N ASP A 172 16.85 3.27 7.96
CA ASP A 172 15.71 3.79 8.71
C ASP A 172 16.03 3.78 10.22
N PHE A 173 16.30 4.96 10.75
CA PHE A 173 16.73 5.11 12.14
C PHE A 173 15.66 4.65 13.16
N PRO A 174 14.36 4.98 13.02
CA PRO A 174 13.33 4.48 13.94
C PRO A 174 13.30 2.95 14.00
N THR A 175 13.28 2.28 12.85
CA THR A 175 13.24 0.81 12.79
C THR A 175 14.49 0.18 13.40
N THR A 176 15.67 0.71 13.07
CA THR A 176 16.93 0.22 13.63
C THR A 176 16.96 0.37 15.15
N ARG A 177 16.50 1.52 15.67
CA ARG A 177 16.42 1.77 17.11
C ARG A 177 15.42 0.85 17.79
N ALA A 178 14.27 0.57 17.17
CA ALA A 178 13.27 -0.35 17.69
C ALA A 178 13.83 -1.77 17.84
N MET A 179 14.61 -2.25 16.85
CA MET A 179 15.27 -3.56 16.94
C MET A 179 16.31 -3.61 18.07
N THR A 180 17.14 -2.56 18.22
CA THR A 180 18.08 -2.48 19.34
C THR A 180 17.37 -2.46 20.69
N ARG A 181 16.28 -1.72 20.81
CA ARG A 181 15.47 -1.65 22.02
C ARG A 181 14.86 -2.99 22.39
N MET A 182 14.35 -3.73 21.40
CA MET A 182 13.86 -5.10 21.58
C MET A 182 14.95 -6.01 22.16
N GLU A 183 16.17 -5.97 21.60
CA GLU A 183 17.30 -6.78 22.09
C GLU A 183 17.65 -6.40 23.54
N GLU A 184 17.68 -5.10 23.87
CA GLU A 184 18.05 -4.59 25.21
C GLU A 184 16.97 -4.86 26.27
N GLU A 185 15.69 -4.64 25.97
CA GLU A 185 14.62 -4.69 26.96
C GLU A 185 14.03 -6.11 27.13
N HIS A 186 13.98 -6.91 26.05
CA HIS A 186 13.38 -8.24 26.06
C HIS A 186 14.39 -9.39 25.92
N GLY A 187 15.66 -9.08 25.65
CA GLY A 187 16.72 -10.10 25.51
C GLY A 187 16.52 -11.00 24.28
N LEU A 188 15.76 -10.53 23.29
CA LEU A 188 15.46 -11.27 22.06
C LEU A 188 16.58 -10.99 21.04
N GLU A 189 17.60 -11.85 21.00
CA GLU A 189 18.66 -11.77 20.00
C GLU A 189 18.16 -12.31 18.64
N ALA A 190 18.31 -11.50 17.59
CA ALA A 190 17.94 -11.94 16.25
C ALA A 190 19.04 -12.82 15.65
N GLU A 191 18.68 -14.05 15.29
CA GLU A 191 19.59 -15.00 14.66
C GLU A 191 19.99 -14.55 13.24
N SER A 192 21.23 -14.86 12.87
CA SER A 192 21.71 -14.59 11.51
C SER A 192 21.06 -15.57 10.54
N PRO A 193 20.80 -15.16 9.29
CA PRO A 193 20.20 -16.03 8.28
C PRO A 193 21.06 -17.30 8.11
N SER A 194 20.38 -18.44 8.10
CA SER A 194 20.97 -19.77 7.87
C SER A 194 21.37 -19.98 6.41
#